data_b93eb4da4c96afb91090c72a4311bafd
#
_entry.id   b93eb4da4c96afb91090c72a4311bafd
#
_cell.length_a   1.000
_cell.length_b   1.000
_cell.length_c   1.000
_cell.angle_alpha   90.00
_cell.angle_beta   90.00
_cell.angle_gamma   90.00
#
_symmetry.space_group_name_H-M   'P 1'
#
loop_
_entity.id
_entity.type
_entity.pdbx_description
1 polymer ?
#
loop_
_entity_poly.entity_id
_entity_poly.type
_entity_poly.pdbx_seq_one_letter_code
_entity_poly.pdbx_strand_id
1 'polypeptide(L)'
;SIADPYLPNKIRENRVEDIRECIGCNICVSSDAFSIPLNCTQNPTISQEWKRGWHPEIVPSAASKKDLLVAGAGPAGLEAALVLARAGHRVTVAEKSSELGGRSLLESRLFGLGAWSRVADYRLYQLRQMANVDLYTDSEIDADAVSEMEVDHTFVATGAHWLNNGLGRTHFDPIEGFEQGSLSVDAIINGAKQDGPIVIYDDEHYYMGNVIAAHLARLGNDVTLVTP
;
A
#
# COMPACT_ATOMS: atom_id res chain seq x y z
N SER A 1 -18.56 -6.60 6.06
CA SER A 1 -18.15 -5.64 5.02
C SER A 1 -17.29 -6.34 3.97
N ILE A 2 -17.09 -5.71 2.80
CA ILE A 2 -16.20 -6.24 1.75
C ILE A 2 -14.76 -6.37 2.27
N ALA A 3 -14.31 -5.39 3.05
CA ALA A 3 -12.98 -5.39 3.65
C ALA A 3 -12.80 -6.51 4.68
N ASP A 4 -13.84 -6.77 5.48
CA ASP A 4 -13.83 -7.84 6.49
C ASP A 4 -15.17 -8.59 6.49
N PRO A 5 -15.24 -9.78 5.88
CA PRO A 5 -16.47 -10.58 5.88
C PRO A 5 -16.84 -11.12 7.27
N TYR A 6 -15.90 -11.19 8.20
CA TYR A 6 -16.11 -11.69 9.58
C TYR A 6 -16.40 -10.59 10.60
N LEU A 7 -16.56 -9.33 10.16
CA LEU A 7 -16.85 -8.18 11.03
C LEU A 7 -17.91 -8.46 12.09
N PRO A 8 -19.11 -9.03 11.77
CA PRO A 8 -20.13 -9.30 12.78
C PRO A 8 -19.68 -10.30 13.85
N ASN A 9 -18.92 -11.33 13.46
CA ASN A 9 -18.41 -12.33 14.39
C ASN A 9 -17.36 -11.72 15.32
N LYS A 10 -16.43 -10.92 14.77
CA LYS A 10 -15.38 -10.26 15.53
C LYS A 10 -15.95 -9.30 16.57
N ILE A 11 -16.99 -8.53 16.21
CA ILE A 11 -17.70 -7.66 17.17
C ILE A 11 -18.35 -8.50 18.29
N ARG A 12 -19.08 -9.55 17.94
CA ARG A 12 -19.74 -10.42 18.89
C ARG A 12 -18.75 -11.09 19.86
N GLU A 13 -17.56 -11.43 19.38
CA GLU A 13 -16.50 -12.09 20.13
C GLU A 13 -15.55 -11.13 20.84
N ASN A 14 -15.85 -9.82 20.80
CA ASN A 14 -15.01 -8.75 21.35
C ASN A 14 -13.56 -8.74 20.83
N ARG A 15 -13.39 -9.07 19.54
CA ARG A 15 -12.10 -9.07 18.81
C ARG A 15 -12.03 -7.87 17.85
N VAL A 16 -12.27 -6.67 18.38
CA VAL A 16 -12.34 -5.45 17.55
C VAL A 16 -11.01 -5.10 16.91
N GLU A 17 -9.90 -5.42 17.55
CA GLU A 17 -8.54 -5.20 17.05
C GLU A 17 -8.19 -6.10 15.86
N ASP A 18 -8.91 -7.22 15.70
CA ASP A 18 -8.76 -8.13 14.56
C ASP A 18 -9.53 -7.66 13.32
N ILE A 19 -10.28 -6.57 13.40
CA ILE A 19 -11.10 -6.09 12.29
C ILE A 19 -10.21 -5.47 11.22
N ARG A 20 -10.35 -5.97 9.99
CA ARG A 20 -9.74 -5.37 8.78
C ARG A 20 -10.63 -4.22 8.31
N GLU A 21 -10.32 -3.01 8.74
CA GLU A 21 -11.16 -1.84 8.49
C GLU A 21 -11.12 -1.39 7.04
N CYS A 22 -12.25 -0.90 6.54
CA CYS A 22 -12.32 -0.25 5.24
C CYS A 22 -11.59 1.09 5.27
N ILE A 23 -10.86 1.40 4.21
CA ILE A 23 -10.12 2.67 4.05
C ILE A 23 -10.85 3.70 3.17
N GLY A 24 -12.04 3.38 2.69
CA GLY A 24 -12.86 4.31 1.88
C GLY A 24 -12.31 4.55 0.46
N CYS A 25 -11.46 3.69 -0.08
CA CYS A 25 -10.81 3.88 -1.38
C CYS A 25 -11.75 3.71 -2.60
N ASN A 26 -12.98 3.28 -2.41
CA ASN A 26 -14.00 3.08 -3.46
C ASN A 26 -13.64 2.13 -4.62
N ILE A 27 -12.52 1.40 -4.57
CA ILE A 27 -12.14 0.48 -5.64
C ILE A 27 -13.21 -0.60 -5.91
N CYS A 28 -13.91 -1.04 -4.87
CA CYS A 28 -15.01 -2.01 -4.99
C CYS A 28 -16.21 -1.41 -5.74
N VAL A 29 -16.58 -0.16 -5.45
CA VAL A 29 -17.68 0.55 -6.13
C VAL A 29 -17.31 0.81 -7.59
N SER A 30 -16.08 1.23 -7.87
CA SER A 30 -15.57 1.43 -9.22
C SER A 30 -15.61 0.11 -10.02
N SER A 31 -15.20 -1.00 -9.42
CA SER A 31 -15.24 -2.32 -10.07
C SER A 31 -16.66 -2.73 -10.45
N ASP A 32 -17.63 -2.50 -9.56
CA ASP A 32 -19.05 -2.80 -9.80
C ASP A 32 -19.61 -1.96 -10.94
N ALA A 33 -19.30 -0.66 -10.94
CA ALA A 33 -19.75 0.26 -12.00
C ALA A 33 -19.27 -0.13 -13.41
N PHE A 34 -18.10 -0.79 -13.50
CA PHE A 34 -17.55 -1.29 -14.77
C PHE A 34 -17.90 -2.76 -15.06
N SER A 35 -18.75 -3.38 -14.24
CA SER A 35 -19.12 -4.80 -14.37
C SER A 35 -17.92 -5.76 -14.40
N ILE A 36 -16.87 -5.45 -13.67
CA ILE A 36 -15.70 -6.31 -13.46
C ILE A 36 -15.76 -6.93 -12.05
N PRO A 37 -15.05 -8.05 -11.80
CA PRO A 37 -15.02 -8.65 -10.47
C PRO A 37 -14.63 -7.64 -9.40
N LEU A 38 -15.34 -7.65 -8.27
CA LEU A 38 -15.06 -6.76 -7.16
C LEU A 38 -13.63 -6.94 -6.67
N ASN A 39 -12.98 -5.82 -6.40
CA ASN A 39 -11.66 -5.76 -5.79
C ASN A 39 -11.72 -5.00 -4.46
N CYS A 40 -10.80 -5.29 -3.57
CA CYS A 40 -10.66 -4.56 -2.31
C CYS A 40 -9.19 -4.43 -1.95
N THR A 41 -8.75 -3.22 -1.65
CA THR A 41 -7.37 -2.96 -1.20
C THR A 41 -7.05 -3.59 0.15
N GLN A 42 -8.08 -3.88 0.94
CA GLN A 42 -7.93 -4.49 2.26
C GLN A 42 -8.12 -6.01 2.25
N ASN A 43 -9.04 -6.52 1.44
CA ASN A 43 -9.32 -7.95 1.34
C ASN A 43 -8.86 -8.50 -0.01
N PRO A 44 -7.68 -9.15 -0.08
CA PRO A 44 -7.13 -9.63 -1.35
C PRO A 44 -7.85 -10.85 -1.93
N THR A 45 -8.75 -11.49 -1.17
CA THR A 45 -9.43 -12.71 -1.61
C THR A 45 -10.81 -12.46 -2.22
N ILE A 46 -11.32 -11.22 -2.11
CA ILE A 46 -12.65 -10.89 -2.63
C ILE A 46 -12.80 -11.30 -4.10
N SER A 47 -13.91 -11.91 -4.43
CA SER A 47 -14.24 -12.47 -5.76
C SER A 47 -13.33 -13.63 -6.22
N GLN A 48 -12.47 -14.15 -5.36
CA GLN A 48 -11.63 -15.31 -5.65
C GLN A 48 -12.05 -16.55 -4.83
N GLU A 49 -12.89 -16.39 -3.84
CA GLU A 49 -13.28 -17.42 -2.89
C GLU A 49 -13.94 -18.62 -3.60
N TRP A 50 -14.87 -18.34 -4.51
CA TRP A 50 -15.60 -19.40 -5.24
C TRP A 50 -14.74 -20.10 -6.31
N LYS A 51 -13.76 -19.38 -6.89
CA LYS A 51 -12.94 -19.91 -7.98
C LYS A 51 -11.67 -20.58 -7.47
N ARG A 52 -11.05 -20.04 -6.42
CA ARG A 52 -9.74 -20.47 -5.91
C ARG A 52 -9.81 -21.08 -4.51
N GLY A 53 -10.96 -20.99 -3.86
CA GLY A 53 -11.10 -21.39 -2.46
C GLY A 53 -10.29 -20.52 -1.49
N TRP A 54 -9.88 -19.33 -1.92
CA TRP A 54 -9.12 -18.42 -1.08
C TRP A 54 -9.99 -17.82 0.03
N HIS A 55 -9.37 -17.61 1.16
CA HIS A 55 -10.03 -17.09 2.33
C HIS A 55 -9.14 -16.04 3.00
N PRO A 56 -9.66 -14.89 3.43
CA PRO A 56 -8.82 -13.78 3.93
C PRO A 56 -8.13 -14.09 5.26
N GLU A 57 -8.59 -15.08 6.01
CA GLU A 57 -8.06 -15.40 7.35
C GLU A 57 -7.72 -16.88 7.53
N ILE A 58 -8.24 -17.76 6.70
CA ILE A 58 -7.95 -19.20 6.76
C ILE A 58 -6.99 -19.54 5.63
N VAL A 59 -5.72 -19.67 6.01
CA VAL A 59 -4.64 -20.04 5.08
C VAL A 59 -4.28 -21.51 5.34
N PRO A 60 -4.29 -22.37 4.33
CA PRO A 60 -3.84 -23.74 4.48
C PRO A 60 -2.41 -23.81 4.98
N SER A 61 -2.13 -24.72 5.91
CA SER A 61 -0.76 -24.94 6.37
C SER A 61 0.11 -25.49 5.24
N ALA A 62 1.33 -24.98 5.14
CA ALA A 62 2.31 -25.49 4.19
C ALA A 62 2.73 -26.93 4.53
N ALA A 63 2.95 -27.76 3.50
CA ALA A 63 3.40 -29.14 3.66
C ALA A 63 4.81 -29.22 4.28
N SER A 64 5.65 -28.23 4.02
CA SER A 64 6.97 -28.07 4.65
C SER A 64 7.18 -26.62 5.06
N LYS A 65 7.73 -26.41 6.24
CA LYS A 65 8.11 -25.07 6.71
C LYS A 65 9.39 -24.64 6.00
N LYS A 66 9.46 -23.36 5.71
CA LYS A 66 10.60 -22.71 5.03
C LYS A 66 11.01 -21.44 5.74
N ASP A 67 12.24 -21.02 5.55
CA ASP A 67 12.75 -19.72 5.94
C ASP A 67 12.65 -18.77 4.76
N LEU A 68 11.85 -17.69 4.91
CA LEU A 68 11.47 -16.79 3.82
C LEU A 68 11.85 -15.35 4.14
N LEU A 69 12.40 -14.66 3.14
CA LEU A 69 12.68 -13.23 3.22
C LEU A 69 11.62 -12.44 2.41
N VAL A 70 11.11 -11.36 2.98
CA VAL A 70 10.31 -10.36 2.30
C VAL A 70 11.08 -9.04 2.32
N ALA A 71 11.56 -8.60 1.17
CA ALA A 71 12.25 -7.33 1.02
C ALA A 71 11.24 -6.22 0.70
N GLY A 72 11.01 -5.34 1.67
CA GLY A 72 10.05 -4.24 1.65
C GLY A 72 8.79 -4.52 2.46
N ALA A 73 8.44 -3.58 3.35
CA ALA A 73 7.28 -3.65 4.24
C ALA A 73 6.15 -2.70 3.80
N GLY A 74 6.00 -2.48 2.51
CA GLY A 74 4.81 -1.85 1.95
C GLY A 74 3.59 -2.79 1.95
N PRO A 75 2.43 -2.35 1.43
CA PRO A 75 1.20 -3.15 1.43
C PRO A 75 1.37 -4.56 0.87
N ALA A 76 2.12 -4.72 -0.22
CA ALA A 76 2.36 -6.01 -0.86
C ALA A 76 3.23 -6.93 0.03
N GLY A 77 4.32 -6.40 0.59
CA GLY A 77 5.21 -7.16 1.46
C GLY A 77 4.54 -7.57 2.77
N LEU A 78 3.82 -6.67 3.40
CA LEU A 78 3.09 -6.97 4.64
C LEU A 78 1.98 -8.02 4.43
N GLU A 79 1.25 -7.98 3.31
CA GLU A 79 0.26 -9.01 3.01
C GLU A 79 0.93 -10.35 2.69
N ALA A 80 2.02 -10.35 1.91
CA ALA A 80 2.78 -11.57 1.63
C ALA A 80 3.30 -12.20 2.93
N ALA A 81 3.94 -11.40 3.80
CA ALA A 81 4.42 -11.87 5.09
C ALA A 81 3.30 -12.47 5.96
N LEU A 82 2.13 -11.80 5.99
CA LEU A 82 0.98 -12.27 6.76
C LEU A 82 0.47 -13.63 6.29
N VAL A 83 0.32 -13.81 4.97
CA VAL A 83 -0.16 -15.06 4.39
C VAL A 83 0.87 -16.18 4.59
N LEU A 84 2.15 -15.91 4.35
CA LEU A 84 3.24 -16.87 4.52
C LEU A 84 3.39 -17.32 5.97
N ALA A 85 3.32 -16.38 6.90
CA ALA A 85 3.39 -16.69 8.33
C ALA A 85 2.19 -17.52 8.81
N ARG A 86 0.98 -17.22 8.33
CA ARG A 86 -0.22 -18.03 8.59
C ARG A 86 -0.12 -19.44 8.01
N ALA A 87 0.57 -19.60 6.88
CA ALA A 87 0.88 -20.92 6.33
C ALA A 87 1.90 -21.71 7.18
N GLY A 88 2.54 -21.08 8.15
CA GLY A 88 3.46 -21.68 9.11
C GLY A 88 4.94 -21.56 8.74
N HIS A 89 5.29 -20.79 7.72
CA HIS A 89 6.69 -20.47 7.39
C HIS A 89 7.30 -19.55 8.45
N ARG A 90 8.64 -19.57 8.58
CA ARG A 90 9.37 -18.51 9.26
C ARG A 90 9.58 -17.37 8.27
N VAL A 91 9.22 -16.16 8.66
CA VAL A 91 9.25 -15.00 7.76
C VAL A 91 10.05 -13.87 8.36
N THR A 92 11.07 -13.45 7.64
CA THR A 92 11.83 -12.23 7.94
C THR A 92 11.37 -11.14 6.98
N VAL A 93 10.93 -10.00 7.51
CA VAL A 93 10.60 -8.81 6.72
C VAL A 93 11.68 -7.76 6.96
N ALA A 94 12.32 -7.31 5.90
CA ALA A 94 13.33 -6.25 5.94
C ALA A 94 12.83 -5.02 5.18
N GLU A 95 12.81 -3.88 5.87
CA GLU A 95 12.40 -2.58 5.34
C GLU A 95 13.55 -1.58 5.46
N LYS A 96 13.86 -0.90 4.36
CA LYS A 96 14.95 0.09 4.31
C LYS A 96 14.68 1.35 5.13
N SER A 97 13.42 1.73 5.27
CA SER A 97 13.03 2.89 6.05
C SER A 97 12.87 2.56 7.54
N SER A 98 12.86 3.58 8.37
CA SER A 98 12.61 3.47 9.82
C SER A 98 11.15 3.16 10.17
N GLU A 99 10.24 3.21 9.18
CA GLU A 99 8.81 2.98 9.36
C GLU A 99 8.30 1.88 8.44
N LEU A 100 7.47 1.00 8.98
CA LEU A 100 6.79 -0.06 8.23
C LEU A 100 5.45 0.46 7.69
N GLY A 101 5.09 0.11 6.46
CA GLY A 101 3.82 0.51 5.83
C GLY A 101 4.00 1.09 4.42
N GLY A 102 5.24 1.48 4.09
CA GLY A 102 5.60 1.96 2.75
C GLY A 102 4.72 3.12 2.29
N ARG A 103 4.38 3.13 1.00
CA ARG A 103 3.62 4.22 0.36
C ARG A 103 2.26 4.48 1.00
N SER A 104 1.52 3.47 1.44
CA SER A 104 0.20 3.68 2.06
C SER A 104 0.30 4.49 3.36
N LEU A 105 1.38 4.32 4.12
CA LEU A 105 1.64 5.12 5.31
C LEU A 105 2.05 6.56 4.95
N LEU A 106 2.90 6.74 3.94
CA LEU A 106 3.30 8.07 3.49
C LEU A 106 2.09 8.86 2.96
N GLU A 107 1.30 8.26 2.10
CA GLU A 107 0.11 8.89 1.51
C GLU A 107 -0.99 9.16 2.55
N SER A 108 -1.06 8.37 3.62
CA SER A 108 -2.02 8.61 4.72
C SER A 108 -1.80 9.95 5.44
N ARG A 109 -0.62 10.57 5.29
CA ARG A 109 -0.30 11.89 5.84
C ARG A 109 -0.92 13.04 5.05
N LEU A 110 -1.37 12.76 3.83
CA LEU A 110 -2.06 13.75 3.02
C LEU A 110 -3.48 14.01 3.54
N PHE A 111 -3.97 15.20 3.28
CA PHE A 111 -5.31 15.59 3.68
C PHE A 111 -6.38 14.64 3.11
N GLY A 112 -7.25 14.13 3.99
CA GLY A 112 -8.34 13.24 3.64
C GLY A 112 -7.97 11.76 3.55
N LEU A 113 -6.68 11.39 3.53
CA LEU A 113 -6.24 10.00 3.41
C LEU A 113 -5.85 9.33 4.73
N GLY A 114 -6.11 9.92 5.89
CA GLY A 114 -5.71 9.37 7.19
C GLY A 114 -6.11 7.90 7.40
N ALA A 115 -7.26 7.48 6.88
CA ALA A 115 -7.69 6.08 6.95
C ALA A 115 -6.81 5.08 6.16
N TRP A 116 -5.91 5.56 5.32
CA TRP A 116 -5.02 4.70 4.53
C TRP A 116 -3.90 4.08 5.37
N SER A 117 -3.59 4.63 6.55
CA SER A 117 -2.70 3.98 7.52
C SER A 117 -3.19 2.58 7.91
N ARG A 118 -4.51 2.36 7.93
CA ARG A 118 -5.13 1.08 8.28
C ARG A 118 -4.67 -0.09 7.40
N VAL A 119 -4.13 0.19 6.21
CA VAL A 119 -3.53 -0.84 5.34
C VAL A 119 -2.34 -1.49 6.06
N ALA A 120 -1.48 -0.67 6.66
CA ALA A 120 -0.34 -1.14 7.43
C ALA A 120 -0.76 -1.58 8.84
N ASP A 121 -1.60 -0.80 9.53
CA ASP A 121 -1.98 -1.00 10.93
C ASP A 121 -2.52 -2.41 11.19
N TYR A 122 -3.49 -2.85 10.38
CA TYR A 122 -4.07 -4.19 10.49
C TYR A 122 -3.01 -5.29 10.33
N ARG A 123 -2.18 -5.18 9.28
CA ARG A 123 -1.19 -6.22 8.96
C ARG A 123 -0.09 -6.29 10.00
N LEU A 124 0.39 -5.15 10.45
CA LEU A 124 1.41 -5.06 11.48
C LEU A 124 0.88 -5.57 12.83
N TYR A 125 -0.36 -5.24 13.17
CA TYR A 125 -0.99 -5.78 14.38
C TYR A 125 -1.01 -7.31 14.36
N GLN A 126 -1.43 -7.91 13.24
CA GLN A 126 -1.46 -9.38 13.10
C GLN A 126 -0.04 -9.99 13.12
N LEU A 127 0.90 -9.42 12.36
CA LEU A 127 2.27 -9.96 12.27
C LEU A 127 3.01 -9.92 13.60
N ARG A 128 2.83 -8.85 14.38
CA ARG A 128 3.47 -8.71 15.70
C ARG A 128 3.03 -9.74 16.73
N GLN A 129 1.90 -10.40 16.52
CA GLN A 129 1.41 -11.48 17.39
C GLN A 129 1.95 -12.86 16.99
N MET A 130 2.67 -12.97 15.86
CA MET A 130 3.15 -14.22 15.30
C MET A 130 4.60 -14.49 15.71
N ALA A 131 4.85 -15.58 16.45
CA ALA A 131 6.18 -15.96 16.91
C ALA A 131 7.13 -16.40 15.78
N ASN A 132 6.61 -16.62 14.59
CA ASN A 132 7.37 -17.03 13.39
C ASN A 132 7.64 -15.87 12.44
N VAL A 133 7.53 -14.62 12.90
CA VAL A 133 7.79 -13.42 12.11
C VAL A 133 8.79 -12.52 12.81
N ASP A 134 9.79 -12.10 12.05
CA ASP A 134 10.78 -11.10 12.45
C ASP A 134 10.63 -9.86 11.54
N LEU A 135 10.49 -8.66 12.14
CA LEU A 135 10.33 -7.39 11.43
C LEU A 135 11.53 -6.49 11.70
N TYR A 136 12.23 -6.08 10.64
CA TYR A 136 13.41 -5.20 10.71
C TYR A 136 13.15 -3.92 9.93
N THR A 137 13.39 -2.79 10.57
CA THR A 137 13.49 -1.46 9.96
C THR A 137 14.95 -1.09 9.74
N ASP A 138 15.20 0.00 9.01
CA ASP A 138 16.55 0.50 8.71
C ASP A 138 17.46 -0.61 8.12
N SER A 139 16.85 -1.52 7.36
CA SER A 139 17.46 -2.75 6.85
C SER A 139 17.26 -2.85 5.34
N GLU A 140 18.11 -2.15 4.59
CA GLU A 140 18.11 -2.27 3.14
C GLU A 140 18.73 -3.61 2.72
N ILE A 141 18.04 -4.32 1.83
CA ILE A 141 18.46 -5.62 1.30
C ILE A 141 18.78 -5.47 -0.18
N ASP A 142 20.01 -5.74 -0.55
CA ASP A 142 20.46 -5.83 -1.94
C ASP A 142 20.66 -7.29 -2.38
N ALA A 143 21.12 -7.49 -3.59
CA ALA A 143 21.33 -8.82 -4.16
C ALA A 143 22.44 -9.61 -3.44
N ASP A 144 23.47 -8.91 -2.97
CA ASP A 144 24.60 -9.53 -2.28
C ASP A 144 24.14 -10.01 -0.89
N ALA A 145 23.42 -9.17 -0.15
CA ALA A 145 22.82 -9.52 1.13
C ALA A 145 21.87 -10.73 1.02
N VAL A 146 21.01 -10.77 -0.03
CA VAL A 146 20.15 -11.93 -0.28
C VAL A 146 20.97 -13.20 -0.49
N SER A 147 22.09 -13.09 -1.22
CA SER A 147 22.95 -14.25 -1.53
C SER A 147 23.68 -14.80 -0.30
N GLU A 148 23.95 -13.94 0.68
CA GLU A 148 24.57 -14.31 1.95
C GLU A 148 23.57 -14.87 2.97
N MET A 149 22.30 -14.58 2.81
CA MET A 149 21.24 -15.08 3.71
C MET A 149 20.85 -16.52 3.33
N GLU A 150 20.88 -17.42 4.30
CA GLU A 150 20.42 -18.80 4.14
C GLU A 150 18.88 -18.88 4.18
N VAL A 151 18.22 -18.34 3.14
CA VAL A 151 16.75 -18.38 3.01
C VAL A 151 16.32 -19.24 1.82
N ASP A 152 15.20 -19.94 1.97
CA ASP A 152 14.65 -20.78 0.90
C ASP A 152 14.14 -19.97 -0.29
N HIS A 153 13.47 -18.84 -0.01
CA HIS A 153 12.95 -17.94 -1.05
C HIS A 153 12.93 -16.48 -0.58
N THR A 154 13.10 -15.58 -1.53
CA THR A 154 12.97 -14.13 -1.32
C THR A 154 11.78 -13.58 -2.11
N PHE A 155 10.95 -12.79 -1.43
CA PHE A 155 9.84 -12.05 -2.01
C PHE A 155 10.24 -10.58 -2.13
N VAL A 156 10.37 -10.07 -3.35
CA VAL A 156 10.74 -8.69 -3.62
C VAL A 156 9.47 -7.83 -3.69
N ALA A 157 9.32 -6.92 -2.71
CA ALA A 157 8.17 -6.02 -2.55
C ALA A 157 8.62 -4.58 -2.31
N THR A 158 9.67 -4.14 -3.02
CA THR A 158 10.36 -2.86 -2.83
C THR A 158 9.57 -1.62 -3.27
N GLY A 159 8.37 -1.83 -3.81
CA GLY A 159 7.43 -0.76 -4.13
C GLY A 159 7.71 -0.04 -5.45
N ALA A 160 7.14 1.17 -5.57
CA ALA A 160 7.25 2.03 -6.73
C ALA A 160 7.32 3.50 -6.30
N HIS A 161 7.75 4.35 -7.22
CA HIS A 161 7.80 5.80 -7.06
C HIS A 161 6.93 6.48 -8.12
N TRP A 162 6.42 7.65 -7.80
CA TRP A 162 5.80 8.50 -8.80
C TRP A 162 6.86 8.95 -9.82
N LEU A 163 6.52 8.84 -11.09
CA LEU A 163 7.39 9.34 -12.14
C LEU A 163 7.55 10.86 -12.01
N ASN A 164 8.78 11.33 -12.24
CA ASN A 164 9.10 12.74 -12.30
C ASN A 164 9.88 13.04 -13.60
N ASN A 165 9.29 12.66 -14.72
CA ASN A 165 9.89 12.78 -16.06
C ASN A 165 8.93 13.40 -17.07
N GLY A 166 7.81 13.98 -16.60
CA GLY A 166 6.81 14.61 -17.45
C GLY A 166 5.92 13.65 -18.24
N LEU A 167 6.09 12.34 -18.09
CA LEU A 167 5.21 11.35 -18.69
C LEU A 167 3.96 11.15 -17.84
N GLY A 168 2.84 10.90 -18.47
CA GLY A 168 1.57 10.62 -17.81
C GLY A 168 0.94 9.31 -18.29
N ARG A 169 -0.27 9.08 -17.81
CA ARG A 169 -1.05 7.87 -18.15
C ARG A 169 -1.57 7.94 -19.59
N THR A 170 -1.91 9.14 -20.05
CA THR A 170 -2.57 9.37 -21.35
C THR A 170 -1.67 10.05 -22.38
N HIS A 171 -0.47 10.48 -21.99
CA HIS A 171 0.51 11.08 -22.89
C HIS A 171 1.88 10.41 -22.72
N PHE A 172 2.54 10.15 -23.84
CA PHE A 172 3.77 9.36 -23.89
C PHE A 172 5.02 10.20 -24.20
N ASP A 173 4.83 11.51 -24.40
CA ASP A 173 5.90 12.49 -24.50
C ASP A 173 5.90 13.39 -23.26
N PRO A 174 7.07 13.79 -22.75
CA PRO A 174 7.14 14.70 -21.63
C PRO A 174 6.40 16.01 -21.90
N ILE A 175 5.68 16.54 -20.93
CA ILE A 175 5.08 17.88 -21.01
C ILE A 175 6.19 18.90 -21.22
N GLU A 176 6.05 19.80 -22.19
CA GLU A 176 7.03 20.85 -22.47
C GLU A 176 7.24 21.74 -21.24
N GLY A 177 8.50 21.98 -20.89
CA GLY A 177 8.85 22.82 -19.74
C GLY A 177 8.77 22.13 -18.39
N PHE A 178 8.40 20.84 -18.34
CA PHE A 178 8.28 20.10 -17.08
C PHE A 178 9.57 20.14 -16.23
N GLU A 179 10.75 20.10 -16.84
CA GLU A 179 12.05 20.11 -16.17
C GLU A 179 12.33 21.42 -15.38
N GLN A 180 11.59 22.48 -15.68
CA GLN A 180 11.86 23.85 -15.16
C GLN A 180 11.15 24.16 -13.86
N GLY A 181 10.44 23.24 -13.21
CA GLY A 181 9.77 23.53 -11.95
C GLY A 181 8.70 22.52 -11.53
N SER A 182 8.72 21.32 -12.07
CA SER A 182 7.76 20.29 -11.64
C SER A 182 8.15 19.66 -10.30
N LEU A 183 7.14 19.35 -9.50
CA LEU A 183 7.28 18.57 -8.28
C LEU A 183 6.58 17.22 -8.45
N SER A 184 7.24 16.16 -8.04
CA SER A 184 6.59 14.86 -7.92
C SER A 184 5.69 14.82 -6.69
N VAL A 185 4.71 13.90 -6.70
CA VAL A 185 3.88 13.61 -5.52
C VAL A 185 4.75 13.24 -4.32
N ASP A 186 5.81 12.46 -4.54
CA ASP A 186 6.74 12.07 -3.47
C ASP A 186 7.46 13.28 -2.85
N ALA A 187 7.85 14.26 -3.66
CA ALA A 187 8.46 15.48 -3.16
C ALA A 187 7.49 16.30 -2.28
N ILE A 188 6.23 16.41 -2.70
CA ILE A 188 5.17 17.10 -1.94
C ILE A 188 4.90 16.41 -0.61
N ILE A 189 4.76 15.09 -0.60
CA ILE A 189 4.57 14.30 0.64
C ILE A 189 5.74 14.51 1.60
N ASN A 190 6.96 14.63 1.07
CA ASN A 190 8.16 14.87 1.85
C ASN A 190 8.35 16.35 2.24
N GLY A 191 7.36 17.20 1.99
CA GLY A 191 7.34 18.59 2.45
C GLY A 191 8.07 19.58 1.55
N ALA A 192 8.30 19.25 0.27
CA ALA A 192 8.83 20.21 -0.68
C ALA A 192 7.89 21.43 -0.77
N LYS A 193 8.50 22.61 -0.70
CA LYS A 193 7.80 23.90 -0.81
C LYS A 193 7.96 24.43 -2.22
N GLN A 194 6.92 25.11 -2.70
CA GLN A 194 6.92 25.82 -3.95
C GLN A 194 6.50 27.27 -3.70
N ASP A 195 7.21 28.21 -4.30
CA ASP A 195 6.85 29.62 -4.29
C ASP A 195 5.93 29.94 -5.49
N GLY A 196 4.88 30.72 -5.23
CA GLY A 196 3.95 31.19 -6.26
C GLY A 196 2.79 30.21 -6.52
N PRO A 197 1.99 30.49 -7.56
CA PRO A 197 0.81 29.66 -7.90
C PRO A 197 1.25 28.29 -8.41
N ILE A 198 0.48 27.28 -8.02
CA ILE A 198 0.74 25.87 -8.35
C ILE A 198 -0.35 25.38 -9.30
N VAL A 199 0.05 24.77 -10.39
CA VAL A 199 -0.87 24.05 -11.29
C VAL A 199 -0.65 22.55 -11.11
N ILE A 200 -1.72 21.83 -10.83
CA ILE A 200 -1.73 20.38 -10.79
C ILE A 200 -2.42 19.88 -12.03
N TYR A 201 -1.69 19.14 -12.85
CA TYR A 201 -2.25 18.43 -14.00
C TYR A 201 -2.56 16.98 -13.60
N ASP A 202 -3.84 16.65 -13.49
CA ASP A 202 -4.31 15.32 -13.08
C ASP A 202 -4.58 14.45 -14.31
N ASP A 203 -3.63 13.57 -14.62
CA ASP A 203 -3.74 12.58 -15.71
C ASP A 203 -4.18 11.20 -15.18
N GLU A 204 -4.31 11.03 -13.86
CA GLU A 204 -4.71 9.77 -13.25
C GLU A 204 -6.24 9.61 -13.19
N HIS A 205 -6.95 10.72 -13.00
CA HIS A 205 -8.42 10.79 -12.86
C HIS A 205 -8.98 9.96 -11.70
N TYR A 206 -8.22 9.82 -10.62
CA TYR A 206 -8.67 9.05 -9.46
C TYR A 206 -8.57 9.87 -8.16
N TYR A 207 -7.61 9.58 -7.28
CA TYR A 207 -7.53 10.26 -5.98
C TYR A 207 -6.49 11.36 -5.94
N MET A 208 -5.32 11.11 -6.52
CA MET A 208 -4.11 11.82 -6.12
C MET A 208 -4.13 13.29 -6.53
N GLY A 209 -4.59 13.62 -7.73
CA GLY A 209 -4.70 15.01 -8.17
C GLY A 209 -5.53 15.87 -7.22
N ASN A 210 -6.72 15.39 -6.87
CA ASN A 210 -7.62 16.07 -5.93
C ASN A 210 -7.06 16.17 -4.51
N VAL A 211 -6.42 15.09 -4.03
CA VAL A 211 -5.84 15.05 -2.68
C VAL A 211 -4.68 16.02 -2.55
N ILE A 212 -3.77 16.05 -3.54
CA ILE A 212 -2.64 17.00 -3.55
C ILE A 212 -3.15 18.43 -3.65
N ALA A 213 -4.15 18.72 -4.51
CA ALA A 213 -4.75 20.04 -4.61
C ALA A 213 -5.32 20.51 -3.26
N ALA A 214 -6.10 19.66 -2.61
CA ALA A 214 -6.67 19.98 -1.30
C ALA A 214 -5.60 20.14 -0.22
N HIS A 215 -4.57 19.29 -0.22
CA HIS A 215 -3.47 19.36 0.72
C HIS A 215 -2.70 20.69 0.60
N LEU A 216 -2.30 21.06 -0.61
CA LEU A 216 -1.55 22.29 -0.88
C LEU A 216 -2.38 23.55 -0.60
N ALA A 217 -3.67 23.55 -0.98
CA ALA A 217 -4.56 24.65 -0.68
C ALA A 217 -4.71 24.88 0.85
N ARG A 218 -4.78 23.82 1.64
CA ARG A 218 -4.79 23.93 3.12
C ARG A 218 -3.50 24.46 3.70
N LEU A 219 -2.38 24.27 3.02
CA LEU A 219 -1.10 24.87 3.40
C LEU A 219 -1.00 26.35 2.99
N GLY A 220 -2.03 26.91 2.35
CA GLY A 220 -2.12 28.33 1.97
C GLY A 220 -1.59 28.64 0.57
N ASN A 221 -1.34 27.62 -0.25
CA ASN A 221 -0.91 27.84 -1.64
C ASN A 221 -2.09 28.22 -2.54
N ASP A 222 -1.80 29.01 -3.57
CA ASP A 222 -2.74 29.28 -4.68
C ASP A 222 -2.66 28.10 -5.68
N VAL A 223 -3.73 27.30 -5.76
CA VAL A 223 -3.73 26.02 -6.48
C VAL A 223 -4.79 26.01 -7.56
N THR A 224 -4.36 25.66 -8.78
CA THR A 224 -5.24 25.36 -9.91
C THR A 224 -5.15 23.87 -10.24
N LEU A 225 -6.28 23.16 -10.18
CA LEU A 225 -6.38 21.77 -10.63
C LEU A 225 -6.89 21.73 -12.07
N VAL A 226 -6.12 21.09 -12.93
CA VAL A 226 -6.47 20.84 -14.34
C VAL A 226 -6.65 19.34 -14.52
N THR A 227 -7.83 18.95 -15.00
CA THR A 227 -8.16 17.56 -15.32
C THR A 227 -8.83 17.53 -16.69
N PRO A 228 -8.48 16.59 -17.59
CA PRO A 228 -9.11 16.42 -18.90
C PRO A 228 -10.59 16.08 -18.78
#